data_120c1eda09ec429edcef45c1510bf425
#
_entry.id   120c1eda09ec429edcef45c1510bf425
#
_cell.length_a   1.000
_cell.length_b   1.000
_cell.length_c   1.000
_cell.angle_alpha   90.00
_cell.angle_beta   90.00
_cell.angle_gamma   90.00
#
_symmetry.space_group_name_H-M   'P 1'
#
loop_
_entity.id
_entity.type
_entity.pdbx_description
1 polymer ?
#
loop_
_entity_poly.entity_id
_entity_poly.type
_entity_poly.pdbx_seq_one_letter_code
_entity_poly.pdbx_strand_id
1 'polypeptide(L)'
;ISYRLVGSEMCIRDSDETAKAETLENSEEISKLRKNLDQQLTSFQDIITKLANKLQRQLLAKQNRSWEFDLEEGLLDSSKLPRIIIDPYNSLSFKKEKDLEFKDTVVTLLIDNSGSMRGRPITIAALCADILSRTLERCSVKVEILGFTTKNWKGGKSREKWNKLGKLKNPGRLNDLRHIIYKSADTHWRQSKKNLGLMLKEGL
;
A
#
# COMPACT_ATOMS: atom_id res chain seq x y z
N ILE A 1 -0.71 26.17 28.17
CA ILE A 1 0.38 25.44 27.50
C ILE A 1 -0.11 24.97 26.15
N SER A 2 0.59 25.28 25.10
CA SER A 2 0.44 24.82 23.72
C SER A 2 -0.17 25.82 22.73
N TYR A 3 0.37 27.01 22.68
CA TYR A 3 0.09 27.94 21.57
C TYR A 3 1.08 27.80 20.40
N ARG A 4 1.85 26.73 20.34
CA ARG A 4 2.96 26.57 19.38
C ARG A 4 2.73 25.63 18.20
N LEU A 5 1.50 25.22 17.93
CA LEU A 5 1.21 24.34 16.79
C LEU A 5 0.36 25.02 15.71
N VAL A 6 0.50 26.32 15.56
CA VAL A 6 -0.17 27.08 14.48
C VAL A 6 0.53 26.88 13.11
N GLY A 7 1.64 26.17 13.05
CA GLY A 7 2.42 25.97 11.82
C GLY A 7 2.43 24.56 11.21
N SER A 8 1.83 23.57 11.86
CA SER A 8 1.83 22.20 11.31
C SER A 8 0.43 21.78 10.86
N GLU A 9 -0.04 22.40 9.82
CA GLU A 9 -1.40 22.23 9.28
C GLU A 9 -1.68 20.86 8.70
N MET A 10 -0.67 20.02 8.57
CA MET A 10 -0.77 18.65 8.06
C MET A 10 -0.88 17.57 9.14
N CYS A 11 -0.79 17.93 10.41
CA CYS A 11 -0.89 16.94 11.48
C CYS A 11 -2.32 16.45 11.67
N ILE A 12 -2.46 15.19 12.05
CA ILE A 12 -3.72 14.61 12.51
C ILE A 12 -4.18 15.40 13.73
N ARG A 13 -5.43 15.88 13.69
CA ARG A 13 -6.04 16.63 14.77
C ARG A 13 -6.95 15.74 15.59
N ASP A 14 -7.25 16.15 16.84
CA ASP A 14 -8.18 15.42 17.72
C ASP A 14 -9.59 15.21 17.12
N SER A 15 -9.96 16.02 16.13
CA SER A 15 -11.23 15.94 15.41
C SER A 15 -11.18 15.05 14.16
N ASP A 16 -10.00 14.62 13.74
CA ASP A 16 -9.83 13.71 12.62
C ASP A 16 -10.23 12.29 13.04
N GLU A 17 -10.70 11.52 12.08
CA GLU A 17 -11.18 10.16 12.29
C GLU A 17 -10.38 9.18 11.45
N THR A 18 -10.01 8.05 12.03
CA THR A 18 -9.43 6.94 11.31
C THR A 18 -10.43 5.77 11.34
N ALA A 19 -10.85 5.32 10.15
CA ALA A 19 -11.81 4.23 10.01
C ALA A 19 -11.23 3.11 9.13
N LYS A 20 -11.53 1.87 9.48
CA LYS A 20 -11.28 0.74 8.58
C LYS A 20 -12.40 0.63 7.57
N ALA A 21 -12.09 0.33 6.31
CA ALA A 21 -13.08 0.20 5.26
C ALA A 21 -14.18 -0.83 5.59
N GLU A 22 -13.82 -1.89 6.31
CA GLU A 22 -14.73 -2.96 6.72
C GLU A 22 -15.84 -2.50 7.69
N THR A 23 -15.59 -1.43 8.44
CA THR A 23 -16.55 -0.90 9.43
C THR A 23 -17.48 0.17 8.87
N LEU A 24 -17.24 0.64 7.66
CA LEU A 24 -18.01 1.73 7.05
C LEU A 24 -19.31 1.27 6.39
N GLU A 25 -19.39 -0.02 6.00
CA GLU A 25 -20.54 -0.56 5.30
C GLU A 25 -20.81 -2.04 5.59
N ASN A 26 -22.01 -2.47 5.22
CA ASN A 26 -22.40 -3.87 5.29
C ASN A 26 -21.63 -4.73 4.28
N SER A 27 -21.25 -5.93 4.70
CA SER A 27 -20.45 -6.88 3.90
C SER A 27 -21.11 -7.22 2.55
N GLU A 28 -22.45 -7.21 2.46
CA GLU A 28 -23.18 -7.46 1.22
C GLU A 28 -23.03 -6.33 0.20
N GLU A 29 -23.10 -5.07 0.65
CA GLU A 29 -22.92 -3.92 -0.22
C GLU A 29 -21.48 -3.81 -0.72
N ILE A 30 -20.52 -4.03 0.17
CA ILE A 30 -19.09 -4.09 -0.21
C ILE A 30 -18.88 -5.16 -1.29
N SER A 31 -19.54 -6.30 -1.17
CA SER A 31 -19.44 -7.39 -2.14
C SER A 31 -20.07 -7.05 -3.49
N LYS A 32 -21.18 -6.30 -3.51
CA LYS A 32 -21.82 -5.81 -4.76
C LYS A 32 -20.93 -4.79 -5.47
N LEU A 33 -20.40 -3.82 -4.72
CA LEU A 33 -19.47 -2.82 -5.26
C LEU A 33 -18.20 -3.47 -5.81
N ARG A 34 -17.70 -4.50 -5.12
CA ARG A 34 -16.55 -5.27 -5.60
C ARG A 34 -16.84 -5.98 -6.93
N LYS A 35 -18.01 -6.58 -7.09
CA LYS A 35 -18.40 -7.22 -8.36
C LYS A 35 -18.40 -6.21 -9.52
N ASN A 36 -18.91 -4.99 -9.29
CA ASN A 36 -18.87 -3.93 -10.30
C ASN A 36 -17.43 -3.57 -10.70
N LEU A 37 -16.54 -3.47 -9.70
CA LEU A 37 -15.12 -3.22 -9.96
C LEU A 37 -14.47 -4.37 -10.75
N ASP A 38 -14.76 -5.62 -10.39
CA ASP A 38 -14.24 -6.81 -11.07
C ASP A 38 -14.71 -6.89 -12.53
N GLN A 39 -15.96 -6.50 -12.84
CA GLN A 39 -16.44 -6.42 -14.23
C GLN A 39 -15.63 -5.43 -15.06
N GLN A 40 -15.32 -4.27 -14.50
CA GLN A 40 -14.50 -3.27 -15.17
C GLN A 40 -13.04 -3.73 -15.33
N LEU A 41 -12.50 -4.43 -14.33
CA LEU A 41 -11.16 -5.01 -14.37
C LEU A 41 -10.99 -6.07 -15.44
N THR A 42 -12.05 -6.77 -15.82
CA THR A 42 -11.99 -7.85 -16.82
C THR A 42 -11.44 -7.34 -18.17
N SER A 43 -11.81 -6.14 -18.58
CA SER A 43 -11.32 -5.53 -19.81
C SER A 43 -9.83 -5.15 -19.80
N PHE A 44 -9.21 -5.07 -18.62
CA PHE A 44 -7.82 -4.63 -18.45
C PHE A 44 -6.87 -5.76 -18.05
N GLN A 45 -7.33 -7.01 -17.94
CA GLN A 45 -6.53 -8.12 -17.43
C GLN A 45 -5.24 -8.37 -18.23
N ASP A 46 -5.28 -8.23 -19.55
CA ASP A 46 -4.09 -8.42 -20.39
C ASP A 46 -3.04 -7.34 -20.15
N ILE A 47 -3.49 -6.10 -19.95
CA ILE A 47 -2.61 -4.96 -19.64
C ILE A 47 -1.98 -5.15 -18.27
N ILE A 48 -2.79 -5.58 -17.29
CA ILE A 48 -2.33 -5.89 -15.94
C ILE A 48 -1.22 -6.92 -15.95
N THR A 49 -1.43 -8.02 -16.69
CA THR A 49 -0.46 -9.11 -16.75
C THR A 49 0.85 -8.66 -17.40
N LYS A 50 0.79 -7.88 -18.47
CA LYS A 50 1.98 -7.32 -19.14
C LYS A 50 2.75 -6.37 -18.22
N LEU A 51 2.05 -5.46 -17.54
CA LEU A 51 2.65 -4.52 -16.58
C LEU A 51 3.26 -5.25 -15.39
N ALA A 52 2.55 -6.23 -14.82
CA ALA A 52 3.04 -7.05 -13.72
C ALA A 52 4.34 -7.75 -14.08
N ASN A 53 4.39 -8.42 -15.22
CA ASN A 53 5.59 -9.12 -15.68
C ASN A 53 6.76 -8.16 -15.94
N LYS A 54 6.48 -6.97 -16.51
CA LYS A 54 7.53 -5.95 -16.74
C LYS A 54 8.09 -5.43 -15.42
N LEU A 55 7.23 -5.09 -14.47
CA LEU A 55 7.63 -4.58 -13.16
C LEU A 55 8.39 -5.65 -12.37
N GLN A 56 7.91 -6.89 -12.38
CA GLN A 56 8.59 -8.00 -11.73
C GLN A 56 10.01 -8.20 -12.27
N ARG A 57 10.19 -8.18 -13.59
CA ARG A 57 11.54 -8.28 -14.19
C ARG A 57 12.45 -7.13 -13.75
N GLN A 58 11.92 -5.89 -13.69
CA GLN A 58 12.71 -4.73 -13.28
C GLN A 58 13.11 -4.78 -11.80
N LEU A 59 12.20 -5.26 -10.95
CA LEU A 59 12.47 -5.43 -9.51
C LEU A 59 13.46 -6.56 -9.27
N LEU A 60 13.28 -7.71 -9.91
CA LEU A 60 14.21 -8.84 -9.82
C LEU A 60 15.61 -8.47 -10.34
N ALA A 61 15.70 -7.67 -11.40
CA ALA A 61 17.00 -7.21 -11.93
C ALA A 61 17.75 -6.28 -10.97
N LYS A 62 17.06 -5.65 -10.02
CA LYS A 62 17.66 -4.77 -9.00
C LYS A 62 17.88 -5.46 -7.66
N GLN A 63 17.50 -6.71 -7.51
CA GLN A 63 17.75 -7.46 -6.28
C GLN A 63 19.25 -7.72 -6.12
N ASN A 64 19.77 -7.43 -4.94
CA ASN A 64 21.10 -7.85 -4.57
C ASN A 64 21.08 -9.37 -4.36
N ARG A 65 21.90 -10.08 -5.14
CA ARG A 65 22.11 -11.50 -4.99
C ARG A 65 23.21 -11.75 -3.98
N SER A 66 22.98 -12.60 -3.02
CA SER A 66 23.99 -13.08 -2.08
C SER A 66 24.38 -14.50 -2.40
N TRP A 67 25.60 -14.87 -2.00
CA TRP A 67 26.07 -16.24 -2.09
C TRP A 67 25.93 -16.92 -0.74
N GLU A 68 25.37 -18.10 -0.73
CA GLU A 68 25.42 -19.03 0.39
C GLU A 68 26.58 -19.97 0.13
N PHE A 69 27.51 -20.02 1.08
CA PHE A 69 28.74 -20.79 0.99
C PHE A 69 28.68 -22.04 1.87
N ASP A 70 29.68 -22.89 1.75
CA ASP A 70 29.85 -24.08 2.58
C ASP A 70 28.70 -25.09 2.40
N LEU A 71 28.31 -25.33 1.16
CA LEU A 71 27.28 -26.32 0.79
C LEU A 71 27.92 -27.62 0.26
N GLU A 72 27.15 -28.70 0.35
CA GLU A 72 27.52 -30.01 -0.21
C GLU A 72 27.27 -30.10 -1.71
N GLU A 73 26.33 -29.29 -2.22
CA GLU A 73 25.92 -29.27 -3.63
C GLU A 73 25.77 -27.83 -4.14
N GLY A 74 26.09 -27.61 -5.43
CA GLY A 74 25.93 -26.32 -6.07
C GLY A 74 27.04 -25.99 -7.06
N LEU A 75 27.37 -24.70 -7.19
CA LEU A 75 28.50 -24.20 -7.95
C LEU A 75 29.79 -24.34 -7.13
N LEU A 76 30.83 -24.91 -7.73
CA LEU A 76 32.11 -25.06 -7.05
C LEU A 76 32.72 -23.70 -6.72
N ASP A 77 33.09 -23.48 -5.47
CA ASP A 77 33.82 -22.30 -5.04
C ASP A 77 35.33 -22.53 -5.15
N SER A 78 35.96 -21.97 -6.17
CA SER A 78 37.38 -22.11 -6.45
C SER A 78 38.29 -21.63 -5.30
N SER A 79 37.82 -20.70 -4.47
CA SER A 79 38.57 -20.19 -3.33
C SER A 79 38.72 -21.23 -2.19
N LYS A 80 37.84 -22.24 -2.17
CA LYS A 80 37.80 -23.28 -1.11
C LYS A 80 38.36 -24.63 -1.57
N LEU A 81 38.86 -24.75 -2.79
CA LEU A 81 39.50 -25.96 -3.31
C LEU A 81 40.66 -26.49 -2.44
N PRO A 82 41.51 -25.67 -1.82
CA PRO A 82 42.55 -26.14 -0.92
C PRO A 82 42.00 -26.93 0.26
N ARG A 83 40.76 -26.67 0.70
CA ARG A 83 40.12 -27.38 1.81
C ARG A 83 39.85 -28.86 1.47
N ILE A 84 39.50 -29.16 0.22
CA ILE A 84 39.29 -30.56 -0.28
C ILE A 84 40.56 -31.39 -0.20
N ILE A 85 41.71 -30.75 -0.41
CA ILE A 85 43.01 -31.42 -0.36
C ILE A 85 43.42 -31.71 1.10
N ILE A 86 43.04 -30.84 2.01
CA ILE A 86 43.38 -30.94 3.46
C ILE A 86 42.45 -31.93 4.15
N ASP A 87 41.16 -31.87 3.87
CA ASP A 87 40.14 -32.74 4.45
C ASP A 87 39.15 -33.22 3.37
N PRO A 88 39.43 -34.40 2.72
CA PRO A 88 38.59 -34.93 1.67
C PRO A 88 37.20 -35.41 2.12
N TYR A 89 37.02 -35.62 3.44
CA TYR A 89 35.76 -36.13 3.99
C TYR A 89 34.77 -34.99 4.33
N ASN A 90 35.20 -33.74 4.31
CA ASN A 90 34.38 -32.58 4.64
C ASN A 90 34.35 -31.58 3.46
N SER A 91 33.80 -32.04 2.34
CA SER A 91 33.83 -31.32 1.06
C SER A 91 32.82 -30.18 0.93
N LEU A 92 32.67 -29.34 1.96
CA LEU A 92 31.82 -28.15 1.93
C LEU A 92 32.46 -27.03 1.05
N SER A 93 32.49 -27.28 -0.27
CA SER A 93 33.20 -26.41 -1.23
C SER A 93 32.29 -25.84 -2.31
N PHE A 94 31.01 -26.00 -2.15
CA PHE A 94 30.04 -25.46 -3.08
C PHE A 94 29.38 -24.20 -2.54
N LYS A 95 28.93 -23.37 -3.48
CA LYS A 95 28.15 -22.16 -3.22
C LYS A 95 26.89 -22.14 -4.08
N LYS A 96 25.85 -21.54 -3.55
CA LYS A 96 24.56 -21.35 -4.23
C LYS A 96 24.16 -19.90 -4.21
N GLU A 97 23.63 -19.42 -5.31
CA GLU A 97 23.06 -18.09 -5.36
C GLU A 97 21.75 -18.05 -4.55
N LYS A 98 21.67 -17.13 -3.59
CA LYS A 98 20.48 -16.92 -2.76
C LYS A 98 19.84 -15.62 -3.15
N ASP A 99 18.59 -15.71 -3.62
CA ASP A 99 17.79 -14.52 -3.87
C ASP A 99 17.40 -13.89 -2.52
N LEU A 100 17.78 -12.64 -2.32
CA LEU A 100 17.30 -11.85 -1.18
C LEU A 100 15.86 -11.46 -1.45
N GLU A 101 14.95 -11.95 -0.62
CA GLU A 101 13.55 -11.52 -0.70
C GLU A 101 13.46 -10.03 -0.32
N PHE A 102 12.86 -9.24 -1.19
CA PHE A 102 12.61 -7.80 -0.99
C PHE A 102 11.47 -7.60 0.04
N LYS A 103 11.73 -7.94 1.31
CA LYS A 103 10.72 -7.84 2.38
C LYS A 103 10.70 -6.49 3.09
N ASP A 104 11.68 -5.63 2.87
CA ASP A 104 11.90 -4.42 3.67
C ASP A 104 11.26 -3.17 3.08
N THR A 105 10.59 -3.29 1.92
CA THR A 105 9.96 -2.15 1.26
C THR A 105 8.45 -2.20 1.42
N VAL A 106 7.89 -1.10 1.90
CA VAL A 106 6.43 -0.86 1.94
C VAL A 106 6.08 0.25 0.96
N VAL A 107 5.12 -0.01 0.09
CA VAL A 107 4.57 0.98 -0.83
C VAL A 107 3.21 1.42 -0.33
N THR A 108 3.09 2.70 0.01
CA THR A 108 1.83 3.31 0.43
C THR A 108 1.14 3.96 -0.76
N LEU A 109 -0.08 3.53 -1.06
CA LEU A 109 -0.97 4.17 -2.02
C LEU A 109 -1.95 5.06 -1.27
N LEU A 110 -1.77 6.37 -1.36
CA LEU A 110 -2.66 7.35 -0.74
C LEU A 110 -3.63 7.89 -1.78
N ILE A 111 -4.92 7.67 -1.57
CA ILE A 111 -5.98 7.98 -2.53
C ILE A 111 -6.90 9.05 -1.98
N ASP A 112 -7.13 10.08 -2.78
CA ASP A 112 -8.12 11.11 -2.49
C ASP A 112 -9.54 10.59 -2.76
N ASN A 113 -10.35 10.52 -1.72
CA ASN A 113 -11.76 10.12 -1.77
C ASN A 113 -12.70 11.33 -1.61
N SER A 114 -12.21 12.54 -1.86
CA SER A 114 -13.03 13.74 -1.78
C SER A 114 -14.18 13.73 -2.79
N GLY A 115 -15.21 14.56 -2.51
CA GLY A 115 -16.38 14.63 -3.38
C GLY A 115 -16.10 15.03 -4.83
N SER A 116 -14.99 15.70 -5.11
CA SER A 116 -14.54 16.04 -6.46
C SER A 116 -14.09 14.82 -7.29
N MET A 117 -13.67 13.76 -6.61
CA MET A 117 -13.23 12.51 -7.25
C MET A 117 -14.38 11.58 -7.62
N ARG A 118 -15.62 11.93 -7.32
CA ARG A 118 -16.79 11.09 -7.59
C ARG A 118 -16.93 10.70 -9.07
N GLY A 119 -17.44 9.50 -9.29
CA GLY A 119 -17.68 8.96 -10.62
C GLY A 119 -16.43 8.35 -11.24
N ARG A 120 -16.11 8.77 -12.47
CA ARG A 120 -15.03 8.18 -13.26
C ARG A 120 -13.63 8.28 -12.63
N PRO A 121 -13.20 9.41 -12.03
CA PRO A 121 -11.86 9.50 -11.45
C PRO A 121 -11.60 8.50 -10.33
N ILE A 122 -12.51 8.36 -9.38
CA ILE A 122 -12.34 7.42 -8.26
C ILE A 122 -12.37 5.96 -8.73
N THR A 123 -13.18 5.67 -9.75
CA THR A 123 -13.23 4.33 -10.36
C THR A 123 -11.89 3.95 -10.97
N ILE A 124 -11.27 4.87 -11.71
CA ILE A 124 -9.94 4.66 -12.30
C ILE A 124 -8.89 4.50 -11.20
N ALA A 125 -8.94 5.33 -10.15
CA ALA A 125 -8.04 5.21 -9.01
C ALA A 125 -8.17 3.84 -8.32
N ALA A 126 -9.39 3.35 -8.10
CA ALA A 126 -9.65 2.03 -7.52
C ALA A 126 -9.11 0.90 -8.40
N LEU A 127 -9.30 0.99 -9.72
CA LEU A 127 -8.74 0.04 -10.69
C LEU A 127 -7.21 0.03 -10.65
N CYS A 128 -6.58 1.20 -10.67
CA CYS A 128 -5.13 1.32 -10.59
C CYS A 128 -4.58 0.77 -9.26
N ALA A 129 -5.24 1.06 -8.14
CA ALA A 129 -4.85 0.55 -6.83
C ALA A 129 -4.92 -0.99 -6.76
N ASP A 130 -5.98 -1.59 -7.33
CA ASP A 130 -6.13 -3.03 -7.40
C ASP A 130 -5.02 -3.69 -8.25
N ILE A 131 -4.73 -3.12 -9.42
CA ILE A 131 -3.68 -3.58 -10.32
C ILE A 131 -2.31 -3.51 -9.65
N LEU A 132 -1.97 -2.34 -9.09
CA LEU A 132 -0.68 -2.12 -8.44
C LEU A 132 -0.50 -3.03 -7.22
N SER A 133 -1.54 -3.17 -6.40
CA SER A 133 -1.48 -4.03 -5.22
C SER A 133 -1.20 -5.49 -5.58
N ARG A 134 -1.92 -6.03 -6.59
CA ARG A 134 -1.67 -7.40 -7.11
C ARG A 134 -0.27 -7.57 -7.64
N THR A 135 0.21 -6.57 -8.37
CA THR A 135 1.52 -6.62 -9.02
C THR A 135 2.64 -6.57 -8.00
N LEU A 136 2.57 -5.65 -7.06
CA LEU A 136 3.58 -5.46 -6.03
C LEU A 136 3.65 -6.66 -5.08
N GLU A 137 2.51 -7.23 -4.68
CA GLU A 137 2.51 -8.44 -3.85
C GLU A 137 3.15 -9.65 -4.55
N ARG A 138 2.98 -9.80 -5.87
CA ARG A 138 3.70 -10.83 -6.64
C ARG A 138 5.22 -10.64 -6.62
N CYS A 139 5.67 -9.40 -6.42
CA CYS A 139 7.08 -9.06 -6.29
C CYS A 139 7.57 -9.10 -4.83
N SER A 140 6.78 -9.66 -3.91
CA SER A 140 7.09 -9.71 -2.46
C SER A 140 7.27 -8.35 -1.80
N VAL A 141 6.70 -7.28 -2.39
CA VAL A 141 6.68 -5.93 -1.83
C VAL A 141 5.41 -5.75 -1.01
N LYS A 142 5.53 -5.26 0.23
CA LYS A 142 4.37 -4.94 1.05
C LYS A 142 3.66 -3.69 0.51
N VAL A 143 2.34 -3.75 0.45
CA VAL A 143 1.52 -2.64 -0.07
C VAL A 143 0.46 -2.28 0.95
N GLU A 144 0.33 -1.02 1.24
CA GLU A 144 -0.82 -0.48 1.97
C GLU A 144 -1.61 0.50 1.11
N ILE A 145 -2.91 0.53 1.33
CA ILE A 145 -3.82 1.40 0.59
C ILE A 145 -4.64 2.20 1.59
N LEU A 146 -4.43 3.51 1.55
CA LEU A 146 -5.05 4.47 2.43
C LEU A 146 -5.85 5.47 1.62
N GLY A 147 -6.98 5.90 2.16
CA GLY A 147 -7.78 6.95 1.58
C GLY A 147 -7.96 8.11 2.56
N PHE A 148 -8.24 9.28 2.04
CA PHE A 148 -8.62 10.41 2.85
C PHE A 148 -9.78 11.17 2.21
N THR A 149 -10.65 11.71 3.06
CA THR A 149 -11.77 12.55 2.64
C THR A 149 -12.07 13.57 3.73
N THR A 150 -12.90 14.54 3.42
CA THR A 150 -13.40 15.49 4.44
C THR A 150 -14.64 14.90 5.09
N LYS A 151 -14.68 14.89 6.42
CA LYS A 151 -15.82 14.38 7.20
C LYS A 151 -17.10 15.16 6.96
N ASN A 152 -16.99 16.48 6.86
CA ASN A 152 -18.11 17.38 6.65
C ASN A 152 -17.88 18.30 5.46
N TRP A 153 -18.91 18.53 4.65
CA TRP A 153 -18.86 19.36 3.45
C TRP A 153 -18.31 20.79 3.65
N LYS A 154 -18.66 21.43 4.76
CA LYS A 154 -18.31 22.85 5.02
C LYS A 154 -17.57 23.05 6.34
N GLY A 155 -16.58 22.25 6.64
CA GLY A 155 -15.82 22.36 7.87
C GLY A 155 -16.16 21.23 8.85
N GLY A 156 -16.12 21.49 10.16
CA GLY A 156 -16.39 20.53 11.20
C GLY A 156 -16.10 21.15 12.56
N LYS A 157 -15.77 20.33 13.54
CA LYS A 157 -15.43 20.79 14.90
C LYS A 157 -14.29 21.82 14.89
N SER A 158 -13.33 21.69 14.00
CA SER A 158 -12.22 22.62 13.84
C SER A 158 -12.72 24.01 13.42
N ARG A 159 -13.67 24.08 12.50
CA ARG A 159 -14.26 25.35 12.04
C ARG A 159 -15.15 25.97 13.11
N GLU A 160 -15.90 25.16 13.84
CA GLU A 160 -16.71 25.65 14.97
C GLU A 160 -15.85 26.28 16.06
N LYS A 161 -14.74 25.64 16.43
CA LYS A 161 -13.75 26.17 17.37
C LYS A 161 -13.18 27.50 16.89
N TRP A 162 -12.81 27.59 15.61
CA TRP A 162 -12.30 28.83 15.04
C TRP A 162 -13.32 29.96 15.08
N ASN A 163 -14.59 29.70 14.77
CA ASN A 163 -15.66 30.67 14.85
C ASN A 163 -15.87 31.17 16.30
N LYS A 164 -15.81 30.25 17.29
CA LYS A 164 -15.92 30.59 18.72
C LYS A 164 -14.74 31.43 19.22
N LEU A 165 -13.56 31.25 18.68
CA LEU A 165 -12.34 31.98 19.01
C LEU A 165 -12.22 33.35 18.31
N GLY A 166 -13.29 33.83 17.66
CA GLY A 166 -13.30 35.15 17.02
C GLY A 166 -12.59 35.21 15.67
N LYS A 167 -12.49 34.10 14.93
CA LYS A 167 -11.93 34.03 13.57
C LYS A 167 -10.51 34.58 13.49
N LEU A 168 -9.61 33.98 14.25
CA LEU A 168 -8.20 34.35 14.28
C LEU A 168 -7.59 34.37 12.86
N LYS A 169 -6.65 35.29 12.64
CA LYS A 169 -5.86 35.29 11.39
C LYS A 169 -5.03 34.02 11.30
N ASN A 170 -4.95 33.44 10.12
CA ASN A 170 -4.23 32.19 9.83
C ASN A 170 -4.73 30.95 10.62
N PRO A 171 -5.98 30.53 10.40
CA PRO A 171 -6.58 29.46 11.20
C PRO A 171 -6.00 28.08 10.92
N GLY A 172 -5.25 27.91 9.84
CA GLY A 172 -4.85 26.62 9.35
C GLY A 172 -6.00 25.82 8.72
N ARG A 173 -5.89 24.51 8.73
CA ARG A 173 -6.93 23.62 8.20
C ARG A 173 -8.19 23.68 9.07
N LEU A 174 -9.32 24.04 8.47
CA LEU A 174 -10.62 24.15 9.13
C LEU A 174 -11.53 22.93 8.91
N ASN A 175 -11.15 22.03 8.03
CA ASN A 175 -11.91 20.80 7.75
C ASN A 175 -11.38 19.64 8.58
N ASP A 176 -12.28 18.88 9.18
CA ASP A 176 -11.96 17.61 9.81
C ASP A 176 -11.81 16.54 8.74
N LEU A 177 -10.77 15.71 8.82
CA LEU A 177 -10.49 14.64 7.86
C LEU A 177 -10.98 13.30 8.39
N ARG A 178 -11.32 12.42 7.44
CA ARG A 178 -11.50 11.01 7.68
C ARG A 178 -10.43 10.27 6.88
N HIS A 179 -9.62 9.50 7.59
CA HIS A 179 -8.63 8.60 7.01
C HIS A 179 -9.21 7.20 6.95
N ILE A 180 -9.19 6.59 5.77
CA ILE A 180 -9.79 5.27 5.52
C ILE A 180 -8.68 4.28 5.23
N ILE A 181 -8.62 3.19 5.98
CA ILE A 181 -7.69 2.11 5.75
C ILE A 181 -8.38 1.04 4.92
N TYR A 182 -8.05 0.95 3.62
CA TYR A 182 -8.56 -0.08 2.73
C TYR A 182 -7.77 -1.38 2.85
N LYS A 183 -6.45 -1.26 2.95
CA LYS A 183 -5.51 -2.39 3.11
C LYS A 183 -4.34 -1.95 3.96
N SER A 184 -4.03 -2.68 5.02
CA SER A 184 -2.80 -2.49 5.78
C SER A 184 -1.63 -3.26 5.13
N ALA A 185 -0.40 -2.86 5.44
CA ALA A 185 0.81 -3.47 4.88
C ALA A 185 0.93 -4.97 5.17
N ASP A 186 0.44 -5.42 6.32
CA ASP A 186 0.56 -6.81 6.78
C ASP A 186 -0.59 -7.72 6.31
N THR A 187 -1.67 -7.16 5.75
CA THR A 187 -2.79 -7.96 5.23
C THR A 187 -2.55 -8.32 3.77
N HIS A 188 -2.85 -9.56 3.39
CA HIS A 188 -2.80 -9.97 1.99
C HIS A 188 -3.90 -9.31 1.15
N TRP A 189 -3.58 -8.97 -0.11
CA TRP A 189 -4.53 -8.40 -1.05
C TRP A 189 -5.83 -9.22 -1.17
N ARG A 190 -5.74 -10.55 -1.13
CA ARG A 190 -6.93 -11.43 -1.22
C ARG A 190 -7.95 -11.16 -0.12
N GLN A 191 -7.51 -10.82 1.07
CA GLN A 191 -8.38 -10.49 2.20
C GLN A 191 -8.99 -9.10 2.04
N SER A 192 -8.18 -8.13 1.62
CA SER A 192 -8.56 -6.72 1.53
C SER A 192 -9.19 -6.31 0.21
N LYS A 193 -9.19 -7.20 -0.82
CA LYS A 193 -9.70 -6.84 -2.15
C LYS A 193 -11.15 -6.36 -2.15
N LYS A 194 -11.98 -6.86 -1.23
CA LYS A 194 -13.38 -6.44 -1.11
C LYS A 194 -13.48 -4.98 -0.71
N ASN A 195 -12.59 -4.52 0.15
CA ASN A 195 -12.58 -3.17 0.69
C ASN A 195 -12.35 -2.11 -0.40
N LEU A 196 -11.61 -2.44 -1.47
CA LEU A 196 -11.41 -1.54 -2.60
C LEU A 196 -12.70 -1.22 -3.36
N GLY A 197 -13.69 -2.12 -3.32
CA GLY A 197 -15.01 -1.85 -3.87
C GLY A 197 -15.70 -0.66 -3.22
N LEU A 198 -15.42 -0.40 -1.95
CA LEU A 198 -15.99 0.71 -1.20
C LEU A 198 -15.63 2.09 -1.78
N MET A 199 -14.50 2.20 -2.50
CA MET A 199 -14.14 3.45 -3.20
C MET A 199 -15.18 3.89 -4.22
N LEU A 200 -15.98 2.96 -4.75
CA LEU A 200 -17.04 3.26 -5.71
C LEU A 200 -18.30 3.83 -5.04
N LYS A 201 -18.37 3.81 -3.70
CA LYS A 201 -19.50 4.35 -2.98
C LYS A 201 -19.45 5.87 -2.97
N GLU A 202 -20.59 6.48 -3.29
CA GLU A 202 -20.76 7.93 -3.15
C GLU A 202 -20.98 8.32 -1.69
N GLY A 203 -20.24 9.32 -1.21
CA GLY A 203 -20.46 9.92 0.11
C GLY A 203 -19.72 9.25 1.28
N LEU A 204 -18.59 8.64 1.02
CA LEU A 204 -17.68 8.17 2.07
C LEU A 204 -17.17 9.30 2.96
#